data_84dd3f124fb0f434ed4cd7e776f52f3e
#
_entry.id   84dd3f124fb0f434ed4cd7e776f52f3e
#
_cell.length_a   1.000
_cell.length_b   1.000
_cell.length_c   1.000
_cell.angle_alpha   90.00
_cell.angle_beta   90.00
_cell.angle_gamma   90.00
#
_symmetry.space_group_name_H-M   'P 1'
#
loop_
_entity.id
_entity.type
_entity.pdbx_description
1 polymer ?
#
loop_
_entity_poly.entity_id
_entity_poly.type
_entity_poly.pdbx_seq_one_letter_code
_entity_poly.pdbx_strand_id
1 'polypeptide(L)'
;MRIAIAGGTGAVGTHTVRAAERAGHEAVVLSRRSGVDLVAGRGLDLSGVDAVIDVSGTSTTSAARAQGFFEAVTSTLHRAEREANVGHHVALSIVGAAAAPHGYYAGKAAQERAVAAGPVPWTILRATQFFEFAEQVAVPLGAWRIVPAMRSQPVAAASVGARLVRLAEQGPVGDAPDLAGPREMRMAELLRAVSAARGRAARVIELPLPGGFGRALR
;
A
#
# COMPACT_ATOMS: atom_id res chain seq x y z
N MET A 1 7.84 -7.05 -20.13
CA MET A 1 8.29 -7.64 -18.87
C MET A 1 7.20 -8.54 -18.32
N ARG A 2 7.59 -9.52 -17.54
CA ARG A 2 6.69 -10.31 -16.70
C ARG A 2 6.79 -9.80 -15.27
N ILE A 3 5.70 -9.20 -14.74
CA ILE A 3 5.68 -8.50 -13.46
C ILE A 3 4.76 -9.25 -12.49
N ALA A 4 5.30 -9.75 -11.39
CA ALA A 4 4.50 -10.35 -10.33
C ALA A 4 3.99 -9.27 -9.35
N ILE A 5 2.70 -9.32 -9.00
CA ILE A 5 2.04 -8.31 -8.18
C ILE A 5 1.50 -8.96 -6.92
N ALA A 6 2.25 -8.83 -5.82
CA ALA A 6 1.87 -9.31 -4.50
C ALA A 6 0.76 -8.44 -3.93
N GLY A 7 -0.38 -9.06 -3.59
CA GLY A 7 -1.58 -8.33 -3.22
C GLY A 7 -2.37 -7.76 -4.41
N GLY A 8 -2.20 -8.31 -5.61
CA GLY A 8 -2.82 -7.85 -6.87
C GLY A 8 -4.35 -7.79 -6.89
N THR A 9 -5.04 -8.41 -5.92
CA THR A 9 -6.50 -8.33 -5.76
C THR A 9 -6.96 -7.24 -4.78
N GLY A 10 -6.02 -6.52 -4.15
CA GLY A 10 -6.30 -5.43 -3.21
C GLY A 10 -6.69 -4.11 -3.88
N ALA A 11 -6.94 -3.08 -3.06
CA ALA A 11 -7.37 -1.76 -3.54
C ALA A 11 -6.37 -1.12 -4.52
N VAL A 12 -5.08 -1.13 -4.22
CA VAL A 12 -4.03 -0.65 -5.14
C VAL A 12 -3.68 -1.74 -6.16
N GLY A 13 -3.64 -3.01 -5.74
CA GLY A 13 -3.21 -4.13 -6.56
C GLY A 13 -4.00 -4.27 -7.86
N THR A 14 -5.33 -4.16 -7.82
CA THR A 14 -6.17 -4.22 -9.02
C THR A 14 -5.87 -3.11 -10.03
N HIS A 15 -5.50 -1.93 -9.56
CA HIS A 15 -5.06 -0.82 -10.41
C HIS A 15 -3.65 -1.04 -10.95
N THR A 16 -2.76 -1.64 -10.15
CA THR A 16 -1.40 -1.99 -10.57
C THR A 16 -1.43 -3.06 -11.67
N VAL A 17 -2.23 -4.11 -11.51
CA VAL A 17 -2.44 -5.14 -12.55
C VAL A 17 -2.89 -4.50 -13.86
N ARG A 18 -3.97 -3.70 -13.82
CA ARG A 18 -4.48 -3.01 -15.02
C ARG A 18 -3.47 -2.04 -15.62
N ALA A 19 -2.62 -1.42 -14.80
CA ALA A 19 -1.58 -0.52 -15.29
C ALA A 19 -0.47 -1.30 -16.03
N ALA A 20 -0.05 -2.45 -15.48
CA ALA A 20 0.94 -3.32 -16.09
C ALA A 20 0.42 -3.88 -17.45
N GLU A 21 -0.81 -4.38 -17.47
CA GLU A 21 -1.46 -4.88 -18.70
C GLU A 21 -1.56 -3.78 -19.79
N ARG A 22 -1.98 -2.56 -19.42
CA ARG A 22 -2.05 -1.42 -20.35
C ARG A 22 -0.68 -0.97 -20.86
N ALA A 23 0.38 -1.19 -20.11
CA ALA A 23 1.75 -0.93 -20.53
C ALA A 23 2.35 -2.08 -21.38
N GLY A 24 1.56 -3.12 -21.67
CA GLY A 24 2.00 -4.27 -22.48
C GLY A 24 2.82 -5.30 -21.71
N HIS A 25 2.72 -5.31 -20.38
CA HIS A 25 3.39 -6.31 -19.54
C HIS A 25 2.49 -7.49 -19.23
N GLU A 26 3.08 -8.66 -19.02
CA GLU A 26 2.41 -9.81 -18.43
C GLU A 26 2.31 -9.62 -16.91
N ALA A 27 1.10 -9.51 -16.38
CA ALA A 27 0.85 -9.34 -14.95
C ALA A 27 0.53 -10.68 -14.28
N VAL A 28 1.41 -11.13 -13.36
CA VAL A 28 1.22 -12.34 -12.54
C VAL A 28 0.64 -11.94 -11.18
N VAL A 29 -0.62 -12.27 -10.93
CA VAL A 29 -1.30 -11.90 -9.68
C VAL A 29 -0.97 -12.89 -8.56
N LEU A 30 -0.28 -12.41 -7.52
CA LEU A 30 0.01 -13.19 -6.32
C LEU A 30 -1.01 -12.86 -5.22
N SER A 31 -1.95 -13.76 -5.00
CA SER A 31 -3.00 -13.60 -4.00
C SER A 31 -3.53 -14.95 -3.51
N ARG A 32 -4.20 -14.95 -2.36
CA ARG A 32 -4.87 -16.17 -1.87
C ARG A 32 -5.92 -16.71 -2.83
N ARG A 33 -6.55 -15.84 -3.64
CA ARG A 33 -7.52 -16.24 -4.67
C ARG A 33 -6.86 -16.96 -5.84
N SER A 34 -5.60 -16.66 -6.14
CA SER A 34 -4.80 -17.36 -7.15
C SER A 34 -4.00 -18.54 -6.57
N GLY A 35 -4.30 -18.97 -5.34
CA GLY A 35 -3.64 -20.10 -4.68
C GLY A 35 -2.31 -19.77 -4.01
N VAL A 36 -1.93 -18.47 -3.94
CA VAL A 36 -0.65 -18.03 -3.35
C VAL A 36 -0.87 -17.51 -1.93
N ASP A 37 -0.26 -18.14 -0.95
CA ASP A 37 -0.19 -17.66 0.45
C ASP A 37 1.22 -17.13 0.73
N LEU A 38 1.37 -15.81 0.65
CA LEU A 38 2.67 -15.14 0.86
C LEU A 38 3.17 -15.21 2.31
N VAL A 39 2.27 -15.33 3.29
CA VAL A 39 2.66 -15.46 4.70
C VAL A 39 3.22 -16.85 4.99
N ALA A 40 2.58 -17.88 4.45
CA ALA A 40 3.01 -19.26 4.61
C ALA A 40 4.02 -19.72 3.54
N GLY A 41 4.28 -18.92 2.51
CA GLY A 41 5.19 -19.24 1.42
C GLY A 41 4.71 -20.37 0.51
N ARG A 42 3.38 -20.57 0.40
CA ARG A 42 2.81 -21.67 -0.39
C ARG A 42 2.33 -21.19 -1.75
N GLY A 43 2.53 -22.01 -2.77
CA GLY A 43 2.04 -21.76 -4.14
C GLY A 43 2.74 -20.60 -4.86
N LEU A 44 3.84 -20.09 -4.34
CA LEU A 44 4.60 -19.00 -4.94
C LEU A 44 5.60 -19.56 -5.95
N ASP A 45 5.45 -19.15 -7.21
CA ASP A 45 6.39 -19.40 -8.30
C ASP A 45 6.68 -18.08 -9.02
N LEU A 46 7.94 -17.68 -9.05
CA LEU A 46 8.43 -16.47 -9.73
C LEU A 46 9.29 -16.79 -10.96
N SER A 47 9.21 -18.01 -11.49
CA SER A 47 9.98 -18.40 -12.68
C SER A 47 9.71 -17.47 -13.87
N GLY A 48 10.77 -16.87 -14.41
CA GLY A 48 10.70 -15.94 -15.53
C GLY A 48 10.08 -14.57 -15.20
N VAL A 49 9.93 -14.23 -13.91
CA VAL A 49 9.49 -12.90 -13.47
C VAL A 49 10.68 -11.94 -13.50
N ASP A 50 10.51 -10.78 -14.16
CA ASP A 50 11.55 -9.74 -14.24
C ASP A 50 11.55 -8.84 -12.99
N ALA A 51 10.35 -8.49 -12.49
CA ALA A 51 10.18 -7.62 -11.33
C ALA A 51 9.00 -8.06 -10.46
N VAL A 52 9.10 -7.82 -9.15
CA VAL A 52 8.00 -7.98 -8.20
C VAL A 52 7.53 -6.60 -7.72
N ILE A 53 6.22 -6.38 -7.73
CA ILE A 53 5.60 -5.21 -7.11
C ILE A 53 4.83 -5.67 -5.87
N ASP A 54 5.29 -5.29 -4.67
CA ASP A 54 4.63 -5.62 -3.41
C ASP A 54 3.68 -4.51 -2.96
N VAL A 55 2.40 -4.72 -3.19
CA VAL A 55 1.28 -3.93 -2.67
C VAL A 55 0.44 -4.74 -1.68
N SER A 56 1.04 -5.74 -1.05
CA SER A 56 0.38 -6.53 -0.03
C SER A 56 0.02 -5.71 1.20
N GLY A 57 -1.01 -6.14 1.92
CA GLY A 57 -1.49 -5.44 3.09
C GLY A 57 -2.34 -6.32 4.00
N THR A 58 -2.53 -5.84 5.22
CA THR A 58 -3.37 -6.47 6.25
C THR A 58 -4.30 -5.44 6.86
N SER A 59 -5.43 -5.88 7.43
CA SER A 59 -6.42 -5.00 8.08
C SER A 59 -6.19 -4.81 9.58
N THR A 60 -5.04 -5.23 10.12
CA THR A 60 -4.76 -5.13 11.57
C THR A 60 -4.35 -3.74 11.99
N THR A 61 -4.79 -3.31 13.18
CA THR A 61 -4.32 -2.10 13.86
C THR A 61 -3.23 -2.38 14.91
N SER A 62 -2.93 -3.66 15.18
CA SER A 62 -1.87 -4.09 16.11
C SER A 62 -0.50 -3.96 15.44
N ALA A 63 0.42 -3.22 16.05
CA ALA A 63 1.78 -3.05 15.57
C ALA A 63 2.50 -4.40 15.41
N ALA A 64 2.45 -5.27 16.42
CA ALA A 64 3.12 -6.57 16.37
C ALA A 64 2.57 -7.48 15.26
N ARG A 65 1.24 -7.51 15.07
CA ARG A 65 0.63 -8.28 13.98
C ARG A 65 0.96 -7.71 12.61
N ALA A 66 1.02 -6.38 12.48
CA ALA A 66 1.40 -5.75 11.23
C ALA A 66 2.87 -6.04 10.89
N GLN A 67 3.78 -5.90 11.87
CA GLN A 67 5.19 -6.24 11.68
C GLN A 67 5.37 -7.69 11.27
N GLY A 68 4.80 -8.64 12.00
CA GLY A 68 4.91 -10.07 11.68
C GLY A 68 4.36 -10.41 10.28
N PHE A 69 3.25 -9.77 9.87
CA PHE A 69 2.72 -9.95 8.51
C PHE A 69 3.70 -9.47 7.44
N PHE A 70 4.17 -8.23 7.54
CA PHE A 70 5.05 -7.66 6.51
C PHE A 70 6.43 -8.32 6.48
N GLU A 71 7.00 -8.68 7.62
CA GLU A 71 8.27 -9.40 7.70
C GLU A 71 8.16 -10.80 7.06
N ALA A 72 7.07 -11.54 7.33
CA ALA A 72 6.85 -12.84 6.74
C ALA A 72 6.67 -12.77 5.21
N VAL A 73 5.86 -11.81 4.71
CA VAL A 73 5.65 -11.61 3.27
C VAL A 73 6.95 -11.23 2.58
N THR A 74 7.68 -10.23 3.11
CA THR A 74 8.95 -9.77 2.52
C THR A 74 9.99 -10.89 2.50
N SER A 75 10.14 -11.64 3.59
CA SER A 75 11.06 -12.79 3.66
C SER A 75 10.72 -13.87 2.61
N THR A 76 9.43 -14.16 2.43
CA THR A 76 8.95 -15.12 1.44
C THR A 76 9.24 -14.66 0.02
N LEU A 77 8.94 -13.38 -0.29
CA LEU A 77 9.22 -12.79 -1.60
C LEU A 77 10.73 -12.80 -1.91
N HIS A 78 11.56 -12.30 -1.00
CA HIS A 78 13.01 -12.25 -1.20
C HIS A 78 13.65 -13.62 -1.44
N ARG A 79 13.16 -14.66 -0.75
CA ARG A 79 13.63 -16.03 -0.99
C ARG A 79 13.28 -16.47 -2.42
N ALA A 80 12.04 -16.33 -2.83
CA ALA A 80 11.58 -16.75 -4.16
C ALA A 80 12.20 -15.89 -5.28
N GLU A 81 12.34 -14.58 -5.06
CA GLU A 81 12.99 -13.64 -5.97
C GLU A 81 14.45 -14.03 -6.24
N ARG A 82 15.18 -14.37 -5.18
CA ARG A 82 16.58 -14.84 -5.30
C ARG A 82 16.64 -16.17 -6.07
N GLU A 83 15.78 -17.13 -5.74
CA GLU A 83 15.72 -18.44 -6.40
C GLU A 83 15.40 -18.32 -7.89
N ALA A 84 14.52 -17.35 -8.26
CA ALA A 84 14.11 -17.09 -9.63
C ALA A 84 14.98 -16.04 -10.37
N ASN A 85 15.99 -15.46 -9.71
CA ASN A 85 16.84 -14.38 -10.23
C ASN A 85 16.02 -13.13 -10.67
N VAL A 86 15.00 -12.75 -9.89
CA VAL A 86 14.25 -11.52 -10.12
C VAL A 86 15.17 -10.31 -9.97
N GLY A 87 15.13 -9.40 -10.93
CA GLY A 87 16.05 -8.26 -11.00
C GLY A 87 15.65 -7.04 -10.18
N HIS A 88 14.37 -6.95 -9.76
CA HIS A 88 13.87 -5.73 -9.08
C HIS A 88 12.68 -6.03 -8.17
N HIS A 89 12.78 -5.58 -6.91
CA HIS A 89 11.68 -5.56 -5.94
C HIS A 89 11.16 -4.15 -5.75
N VAL A 90 9.89 -3.89 -6.04
CA VAL A 90 9.23 -2.57 -5.85
C VAL A 90 8.22 -2.68 -4.72
N ALA A 91 8.44 -1.98 -3.61
CA ALA A 91 7.54 -2.00 -2.47
C ALA A 91 6.73 -0.70 -2.35
N LEU A 92 5.43 -0.83 -2.09
CA LEU A 92 4.59 0.30 -1.71
C LEU A 92 4.62 0.49 -0.20
N SER A 93 4.96 1.68 0.26
CA SER A 93 4.89 2.10 1.65
C SER A 93 4.04 3.35 1.85
N ILE A 94 4.08 3.93 3.04
CA ILE A 94 3.26 5.08 3.45
C ILE A 94 4.18 6.21 3.90
N VAL A 95 3.91 7.43 3.44
CA VAL A 95 4.60 8.64 3.91
C VAL A 95 4.48 8.74 5.44
N GLY A 96 5.62 8.92 6.10
CA GLY A 96 5.70 9.03 7.57
C GLY A 96 5.70 7.70 8.33
N ALA A 97 5.73 6.53 7.67
CA ALA A 97 5.71 5.24 8.35
C ALA A 97 6.89 5.07 9.33
N ALA A 98 8.09 5.46 8.94
CA ALA A 98 9.28 5.40 9.80
C ALA A 98 9.27 6.44 10.93
N ALA A 99 8.67 7.63 10.70
CA ALA A 99 8.62 8.72 11.68
C ALA A 99 7.63 8.46 12.82
N ALA A 100 6.53 7.73 12.54
CA ALA A 100 5.49 7.44 13.53
C ALA A 100 5.10 5.95 13.49
N PRO A 101 5.98 5.02 13.93
CA PRO A 101 5.81 3.58 13.75
C PRO A 101 4.80 2.99 14.76
N HIS A 102 3.54 3.41 14.68
CA HIS A 102 2.44 2.92 15.50
C HIS A 102 1.44 2.11 14.67
N GLY A 103 0.85 1.07 15.25
CA GLY A 103 -0.17 0.25 14.60
C GLY A 103 0.29 -0.28 13.25
N TYR A 104 -0.47 -0.03 12.19
CA TYR A 104 -0.16 -0.45 10.83
C TYR A 104 1.16 0.16 10.28
N TYR A 105 1.48 1.41 10.65
CA TYR A 105 2.71 2.10 10.23
C TYR A 105 3.97 1.41 10.75
N ALA A 106 3.92 0.79 11.95
CA ALA A 106 5.02 -0.02 12.46
C ALA A 106 5.34 -1.21 11.54
N GLY A 107 4.29 -1.83 10.97
CA GLY A 107 4.44 -2.90 9.97
C GLY A 107 5.08 -2.40 8.69
N LYS A 108 4.66 -1.24 8.18
CA LYS A 108 5.26 -0.64 6.98
C LYS A 108 6.73 -0.24 7.20
N ALA A 109 7.06 0.34 8.35
CA ALA A 109 8.43 0.63 8.70
C ALA A 109 9.31 -0.64 8.80
N ALA A 110 8.75 -1.75 9.30
CA ALA A 110 9.43 -3.05 9.31
C ALA A 110 9.64 -3.60 7.89
N GLN A 111 8.62 -3.49 7.02
CA GLN A 111 8.73 -3.85 5.61
C GLN A 111 9.84 -3.06 4.90
N GLU A 112 9.87 -1.72 5.05
CA GLU A 112 10.90 -0.89 4.45
C GLU A 112 12.31 -1.34 4.85
N ARG A 113 12.53 -1.60 6.15
CA ARG A 113 13.84 -2.11 6.62
C ARG A 113 14.16 -3.48 6.05
N ALA A 114 13.19 -4.39 5.99
CA ALA A 114 13.41 -5.74 5.45
C ALA A 114 13.72 -5.70 3.95
N VAL A 115 13.02 -4.86 3.17
CA VAL A 115 13.27 -4.66 1.74
C VAL A 115 14.66 -4.09 1.52
N ALA A 116 15.03 -3.02 2.25
CA ALA A 116 16.34 -2.38 2.10
C ALA A 116 17.53 -3.27 2.52
N ALA A 117 17.31 -4.19 3.44
CA ALA A 117 18.31 -5.17 3.86
C ALA A 117 18.34 -6.44 2.99
N GLY A 118 17.42 -6.57 2.04
CA GLY A 118 17.27 -7.76 1.21
C GLY A 118 18.31 -7.91 0.11
N PRO A 119 18.38 -9.09 -0.50
CA PRO A 119 19.41 -9.43 -1.48
C PRO A 119 19.08 -8.95 -2.91
N VAL A 120 17.86 -8.51 -3.16
CA VAL A 120 17.40 -8.09 -4.49
C VAL A 120 17.46 -6.57 -4.61
N PRO A 121 17.92 -6.00 -5.73
CA PRO A 121 17.85 -4.56 -5.97
C PRO A 121 16.43 -4.05 -5.83
N TRP A 122 16.23 -2.92 -5.14
CA TRP A 122 14.90 -2.52 -4.70
C TRP A 122 14.54 -1.06 -5.00
N THR A 123 13.24 -0.79 -4.97
CA THR A 123 12.67 0.55 -4.94
C THR A 123 11.52 0.61 -3.93
N ILE A 124 11.51 1.59 -3.04
CA ILE A 124 10.41 1.88 -2.13
C ILE A 124 9.70 3.14 -2.57
N LEU A 125 8.42 3.02 -2.90
CA LEU A 125 7.53 4.16 -3.14
C LEU A 125 6.69 4.41 -1.90
N ARG A 126 6.81 5.56 -1.27
CA ARG A 126 5.91 6.00 -0.20
C ARG A 126 4.78 6.83 -0.81
N ALA A 127 3.55 6.46 -0.52
CA ALA A 127 2.37 7.21 -0.93
C ALA A 127 1.63 7.77 0.29
N THR A 128 0.93 8.89 0.09
CA THR A 128 -0.03 9.40 1.07
C THR A 128 -1.30 8.53 1.09
N GLN A 129 -2.29 8.89 1.92
CA GLN A 129 -3.52 8.14 2.06
C GLN A 129 -4.31 8.11 0.74
N PHE A 130 -4.98 7.00 0.48
CA PHE A 130 -5.87 6.87 -0.67
C PHE A 130 -7.24 7.53 -0.39
N PHE A 131 -7.97 7.88 -1.45
CA PHE A 131 -9.32 8.44 -1.29
C PHE A 131 -10.24 7.52 -0.48
N GLU A 132 -10.12 6.21 -0.67
CA GLU A 132 -10.90 5.17 0.02
C GLU A 132 -10.62 5.10 1.52
N PHE A 133 -9.50 5.63 1.99
CA PHE A 133 -9.11 5.63 3.40
C PHE A 133 -10.13 6.35 4.28
N ALA A 134 -10.75 7.43 3.78
CA ALA A 134 -11.76 8.16 4.53
C ALA A 134 -12.97 7.29 4.92
N GLU A 135 -13.38 6.36 4.06
CA GLU A 135 -14.46 5.43 4.36
C GLU A 135 -14.03 4.34 5.34
N GLN A 136 -12.77 3.89 5.24
CA GLN A 136 -12.23 2.85 6.14
C GLN A 136 -12.12 3.32 7.58
N VAL A 137 -11.82 4.61 7.82
CA VAL A 137 -11.69 5.18 9.16
C VAL A 137 -13.01 5.78 9.69
N ALA A 138 -14.03 5.88 8.85
CA ALA A 138 -15.32 6.44 9.23
C ALA A 138 -16.12 5.48 10.11
N VAL A 139 -16.41 5.89 11.34
CA VAL A 139 -17.25 5.15 12.27
C VAL A 139 -18.71 5.59 12.11
N PRO A 140 -19.66 4.68 11.84
CA PRO A 140 -21.07 5.02 11.74
C PRO A 140 -21.67 5.35 13.11
N LEU A 141 -22.46 6.44 13.16
CA LEU A 141 -23.26 6.84 14.32
C LEU A 141 -24.64 7.32 13.82
N GLY A 142 -25.58 6.41 13.69
CA GLY A 142 -26.89 6.70 13.09
C GLY A 142 -26.76 7.27 11.68
N ALA A 143 -27.31 8.48 11.46
CA ALA A 143 -27.22 9.20 10.19
C ALA A 143 -25.86 9.92 9.98
N TRP A 144 -24.98 9.89 10.97
CA TRP A 144 -23.69 10.56 10.96
C TRP A 144 -22.55 9.59 10.74
N ARG A 145 -21.42 10.13 10.28
CA ARG A 145 -20.11 9.45 10.22
C ARG A 145 -19.11 10.23 11.06
N ILE A 146 -18.45 9.57 11.96
CA ILE A 146 -17.37 10.15 12.77
C ILE A 146 -16.05 9.81 12.09
N VAL A 147 -15.20 10.81 11.88
CA VAL A 147 -13.85 10.64 11.35
C VAL A 147 -12.82 11.35 12.24
N PRO A 148 -11.55 10.92 12.22
CA PRO A 148 -10.50 11.62 12.93
C PRO A 148 -10.28 13.02 12.38
N ALA A 149 -10.06 14.00 13.25
CA ALA A 149 -9.64 15.34 12.87
C ALA A 149 -8.17 15.29 12.44
N MET A 150 -7.93 15.06 11.18
CA MET A 150 -6.60 15.00 10.58
C MET A 150 -6.60 15.61 9.18
N ARG A 151 -5.42 16.06 8.75
CA ARG A 151 -5.16 16.46 7.38
C ARG A 151 -4.66 15.27 6.57
N SER A 152 -4.96 15.26 5.30
CA SER A 152 -4.52 14.24 4.36
C SER A 152 -4.33 14.89 2.98
N GLN A 153 -3.38 14.41 2.23
CA GLN A 153 -3.19 14.80 0.82
C GLN A 153 -3.48 13.57 -0.06
N PRO A 154 -4.78 13.23 -0.25
CA PRO A 154 -5.18 11.93 -0.78
C PRO A 154 -4.76 11.76 -2.24
N VAL A 155 -4.25 10.58 -2.56
CA VAL A 155 -3.84 10.18 -3.89
C VAL A 155 -4.75 9.06 -4.42
N ALA A 156 -5.01 9.05 -5.73
CA ALA A 156 -5.79 7.99 -6.33
C ALA A 156 -4.99 6.67 -6.39
N ALA A 157 -5.59 5.56 -5.97
CA ALA A 157 -4.97 4.23 -6.04
C ALA A 157 -4.52 3.87 -7.48
N ALA A 158 -5.24 4.35 -8.49
CA ALA A 158 -4.87 4.19 -9.89
C ALA A 158 -3.55 4.91 -10.26
N SER A 159 -3.34 6.12 -9.71
CA SER A 159 -2.09 6.88 -9.93
C SER A 159 -0.91 6.19 -9.25
N VAL A 160 -1.13 5.62 -8.06
CA VAL A 160 -0.11 4.83 -7.35
C VAL A 160 0.23 3.57 -8.15
N GLY A 161 -0.76 2.80 -8.61
CA GLY A 161 -0.52 1.61 -9.44
C GLY A 161 0.27 1.92 -10.71
N ALA A 162 -0.08 3.00 -11.43
CA ALA A 162 0.66 3.43 -12.60
C ALA A 162 2.10 3.89 -12.27
N ARG A 163 2.31 4.53 -11.10
CA ARG A 163 3.66 4.93 -10.68
C ARG A 163 4.53 3.73 -10.32
N LEU A 164 3.97 2.72 -9.65
CA LEU A 164 4.67 1.48 -9.31
C LEU A 164 5.14 0.72 -10.56
N VAL A 165 4.29 0.62 -11.59
CA VAL A 165 4.66 -0.02 -12.86
C VAL A 165 5.80 0.74 -13.53
N ARG A 166 5.72 2.07 -13.62
CA ARG A 166 6.83 2.88 -14.16
C ARG A 166 8.14 2.71 -13.39
N LEU A 167 8.08 2.56 -12.07
CA LEU A 167 9.28 2.29 -11.27
C LEU A 167 9.85 0.89 -11.58
N ALA A 168 9.00 -0.11 -11.78
CA ALA A 168 9.46 -1.43 -12.20
C ALA A 168 10.16 -1.40 -13.57
N GLU A 169 9.67 -0.57 -14.51
CA GLU A 169 10.29 -0.37 -15.84
C GLU A 169 11.63 0.37 -15.78
N GLN A 170 11.77 1.33 -14.86
CA GLN A 170 12.96 2.18 -14.73
C GLN A 170 14.15 1.47 -14.08
N GLY A 171 13.91 0.35 -13.40
CA GLY A 171 14.91 -0.34 -12.60
C GLY A 171 15.07 0.23 -11.18
N PRO A 172 15.94 -0.38 -10.35
CA PRO A 172 16.07 -0.08 -8.95
C PRO A 172 16.68 1.30 -8.70
N VAL A 173 16.03 2.09 -7.82
CA VAL A 173 16.48 3.45 -7.45
C VAL A 173 16.61 3.66 -5.94
N GLY A 174 16.35 2.63 -5.11
CA GLY A 174 16.27 2.78 -3.67
C GLY A 174 15.00 3.53 -3.25
N ASP A 175 15.14 4.60 -2.49
CA ASP A 175 14.01 5.44 -2.10
C ASP A 175 13.54 6.30 -3.26
N ALA A 176 12.36 6.00 -3.80
CA ALA A 176 11.71 6.85 -4.80
C ALA A 176 11.11 8.11 -4.15
N PRO A 177 10.98 9.23 -4.89
CA PRO A 177 10.25 10.40 -4.39
C PRO A 177 8.84 10.04 -3.94
N ASP A 178 8.42 10.59 -2.80
CA ASP A 178 7.09 10.40 -2.24
C ASP A 178 5.99 10.78 -3.24
N LEU A 179 4.89 10.03 -3.23
CA LEU A 179 3.74 10.28 -4.07
C LEU A 179 2.56 10.78 -3.23
N ALA A 180 2.18 12.02 -3.46
CA ALA A 180 1.02 12.64 -2.82
C ALA A 180 0.00 13.09 -3.87
N GLY A 181 -1.25 13.29 -3.44
CA GLY A 181 -2.26 13.92 -4.28
C GLY A 181 -2.01 15.42 -4.45
N PRO A 182 -2.75 16.10 -5.33
CA PRO A 182 -2.49 17.50 -5.68
C PRO A 182 -2.93 18.49 -4.60
N ARG A 183 -3.79 18.08 -3.66
CA ARG A 183 -4.42 18.97 -2.69
C ARG A 183 -4.53 18.34 -1.30
N GLU A 184 -4.16 19.11 -0.29
CA GLU A 184 -4.43 18.77 1.10
C GLU A 184 -5.92 18.98 1.43
N MET A 185 -6.51 18.06 2.18
CA MET A 185 -7.90 18.06 2.58
C MET A 185 -8.04 17.64 4.05
N ARG A 186 -9.08 18.14 4.74
CA ARG A 186 -9.50 17.57 6.02
C ARG A 186 -10.23 16.24 5.80
N MET A 187 -10.16 15.33 6.77
CA MET A 187 -10.78 14.00 6.63
C MET A 187 -12.30 14.08 6.39
N ALA A 188 -13.00 15.05 7.02
CA ALA A 188 -14.43 15.25 6.77
C ALA A 188 -14.73 15.76 5.34
N GLU A 189 -13.87 16.61 4.81
CA GLU A 189 -13.97 17.08 3.41
C GLU A 189 -13.76 15.91 2.44
N LEU A 190 -12.73 15.11 2.69
CA LEU A 190 -12.42 13.92 1.90
C LEU A 190 -13.60 12.94 1.90
N LEU A 191 -14.15 12.61 3.09
CA LEU A 191 -15.28 11.68 3.18
C LEU A 191 -16.53 12.21 2.45
N ARG A 192 -16.83 13.51 2.55
CA ARG A 192 -17.95 14.12 1.80
C ARG A 192 -17.71 14.02 0.29
N ALA A 193 -16.51 14.33 -0.18
CA ALA A 193 -16.18 14.25 -1.61
C ALA A 193 -16.29 12.82 -2.15
N VAL A 194 -15.76 11.83 -1.44
CA VAL A 194 -15.86 10.42 -1.83
C VAL A 194 -17.31 9.94 -1.81
N SER A 195 -18.10 10.34 -0.81
CA SER A 195 -19.53 9.98 -0.74
C SER A 195 -20.32 10.61 -1.87
N ALA A 196 -20.07 11.88 -2.18
CA ALA A 196 -20.74 12.60 -3.28
C ALA A 196 -20.42 11.97 -4.65
N ALA A 197 -19.16 11.57 -4.88
CA ALA A 197 -18.76 10.86 -6.09
C ALA A 197 -19.49 9.51 -6.29
N ARG A 198 -20.04 8.95 -5.20
CA ARG A 198 -20.88 7.73 -5.22
C ARG A 198 -22.39 8.03 -5.15
N GLY A 199 -22.80 9.26 -5.37
CA GLY A 199 -24.20 9.69 -5.33
C GLY A 199 -24.82 9.68 -3.93
N ARG A 200 -24.00 9.77 -2.84
CA ARG A 200 -24.47 9.74 -1.45
C ARG A 200 -24.10 11.01 -0.71
N ALA A 201 -25.02 11.55 0.08
CA ALA A 201 -24.72 12.62 1.04
C ALA A 201 -24.16 12.03 2.34
N ALA A 202 -23.08 12.59 2.87
CA ALA A 202 -22.51 12.20 4.16
C ALA A 202 -22.58 13.34 5.17
N ARG A 203 -23.23 13.10 6.30
CA ARG A 203 -23.15 13.96 7.49
C ARG A 203 -21.93 13.53 8.30
N VAL A 204 -20.94 14.41 8.42
CA VAL A 204 -19.63 14.06 8.99
C VAL A 204 -19.30 14.95 10.17
N ILE A 205 -18.86 14.33 11.26
CA ILE A 205 -18.31 14.95 12.47
C ILE A 205 -16.84 14.59 12.56
N GLU A 206 -15.97 15.56 12.75
CA GLU A 206 -14.56 15.32 13.03
C GLU A 206 -14.33 15.35 14.55
N LEU A 207 -13.68 14.32 15.07
CA LEU A 207 -13.23 14.26 16.45
C LEU A 207 -11.71 14.20 16.53
N PRO A 208 -11.09 14.95 17.44
CA PRO A 208 -9.65 14.86 17.67
C PRO A 208 -9.28 13.47 18.17
N LEU A 209 -8.22 12.91 17.62
CA LEU A 209 -7.65 11.65 18.11
C LEU A 209 -6.87 11.91 19.41
N PRO A 210 -7.08 11.10 20.47
CA PRO A 210 -6.32 11.22 21.70
C PRO A 210 -4.88 10.73 21.54
N GLY A 211 -3.97 11.24 22.39
CA GLY A 211 -2.60 10.74 22.51
C GLY A 211 -1.61 11.28 21.48
N GLY A 212 -0.40 10.69 21.48
CA GLY A 212 0.72 11.12 20.65
C GLY A 212 0.47 10.96 19.14
N PHE A 213 -0.24 9.91 18.76
CA PHE A 213 -0.62 9.67 17.36
C PHE A 213 -1.55 10.78 16.82
N GLY A 214 -2.53 11.23 17.60
CA GLY A 214 -3.39 12.35 17.23
C GLY A 214 -2.66 13.69 17.08
N ARG A 215 -1.54 13.89 17.79
CA ARG A 215 -0.68 15.07 17.62
C ARG A 215 0.16 15.00 16.35
N ALA A 216 0.62 13.83 15.98
CA ALA A 216 1.43 13.61 14.77
C ALA A 216 0.64 13.72 13.46
N LEU A 217 -0.71 13.68 13.51
CA LEU A 217 -1.61 13.76 12.36
C LEU A 217 -2.26 15.13 12.15
N ARG A 218 -1.91 16.15 13.00
CA ARG A 218 -2.36 17.54 12.88
C ARG A 218 -1.30 18.36 12.18
#